data_0b2c30b34c89deb8c579e5316600b522
#
_entry.id   0b2c30b34c89deb8c579e5316600b522
#
_cell.length_a   1.000
_cell.length_b   1.000
_cell.length_c   1.000
_cell.angle_alpha   90.00
_cell.angle_beta   90.00
_cell.angle_gamma   90.00
#
_symmetry.space_group_name_H-M   'P 1'
#
loop_
_entity.id
_entity.type
_entity.pdbx_description
1 polymer ?
#
loop_
_entity_poly.entity_id
_entity_poly.type
_entity_poly.pdbx_seq_one_letter_code
_entity_poly.pdbx_strand_id
1 'polypeptide(L)'
;MNIKDALKFMCKYVRHPARIGAVCPSSSFLARRMAAAVGSVGEGDVIVELGAGTGAVTSKLCPLAAGGGAKLYCVEFDGALSRILEDRFPEAVVVNDSAENIEKILAGEDSKRVKAIVSCLPLVSLPGK
;
A
#
# COMPACT_ATOMS: atom_id res chain seq x y z
N MET A 1 12.73 5.93 3.45
CA MET A 1 12.75 4.51 3.04
C MET A 1 12.69 4.44 1.52
N ASN A 2 13.60 3.73 0.89
CA ASN A 2 13.55 3.55 -0.55
C ASN A 2 12.74 2.29 -0.89
N ILE A 3 12.45 2.09 -2.19
CA ILE A 3 11.61 0.98 -2.62
C ILE A 3 12.24 -0.39 -2.29
N LYS A 4 13.57 -0.50 -2.36
CA LYS A 4 14.27 -1.74 -2.02
C LYS A 4 14.11 -2.09 -0.54
N ASP A 5 14.19 -1.09 0.32
CA ASP A 5 14.02 -1.28 1.76
C ASP A 5 12.58 -1.63 2.09
N ALA A 6 11.61 -1.01 1.41
CA ALA A 6 10.21 -1.35 1.55
C ALA A 6 9.95 -2.80 1.17
N LEU A 7 10.54 -3.26 0.04
CA LEU A 7 10.39 -4.63 -0.40
C LEU A 7 11.05 -5.62 0.57
N LYS A 8 12.21 -5.28 1.11
CA LYS A 8 12.87 -6.11 2.13
C LYS A 8 12.02 -6.22 3.39
N PHE A 9 11.44 -5.10 3.81
CA PHE A 9 10.55 -5.07 4.94
C PHE A 9 9.36 -6.00 4.70
N MET A 10 8.76 -5.92 3.54
CA MET A 10 7.64 -6.78 3.17
C MET A 10 8.02 -8.26 3.14
N CYS A 11 9.25 -8.59 2.71
CA CYS A 11 9.72 -9.97 2.70
C CYS A 11 9.68 -10.63 4.09
N LYS A 12 9.84 -9.86 5.15
CA LYS A 12 9.74 -10.40 6.51
C LYS A 12 8.32 -10.84 6.85
N TYR A 13 7.33 -10.15 6.32
CA TYR A 13 5.93 -10.41 6.65
C TYR A 13 5.22 -11.26 5.60
N VAL A 14 5.79 -11.37 4.39
CA VAL A 14 5.19 -12.11 3.29
C VAL A 14 6.14 -13.25 2.86
N ARG A 15 6.55 -14.05 3.83
CA ARG A 15 7.52 -15.14 3.61
C ARG A 15 6.93 -16.33 2.88
N HIS A 16 5.64 -16.55 3.07
CA HIS A 16 4.94 -17.68 2.47
C HIS A 16 3.77 -17.14 1.66
N PRO A 17 4.02 -16.65 0.44
CA PRO A 17 3.01 -15.93 -0.34
C PRO A 17 1.71 -16.71 -0.55
N ALA A 18 1.82 -18.03 -0.74
CA ALA A 18 0.63 -18.86 -0.94
C ALA A 18 -0.30 -18.85 0.27
N ARG A 19 0.25 -18.78 1.47
CA ARG A 19 -0.55 -18.70 2.69
C ARG A 19 -0.95 -17.28 3.01
N ILE A 20 -0.01 -16.35 2.85
CA ILE A 20 -0.21 -14.96 3.21
C ILE A 20 -1.12 -14.26 2.22
N GLY A 21 -1.11 -14.67 0.95
CA GLY A 21 -2.08 -14.17 -0.02
C GLY A 21 -3.52 -14.38 0.44
N ALA A 22 -3.76 -15.45 1.21
CA ALA A 22 -5.09 -15.71 1.76
C ALA A 22 -5.29 -15.08 3.14
N VAL A 23 -4.23 -14.95 3.93
CA VAL A 23 -4.31 -14.53 5.35
C VAL A 23 -4.07 -13.03 5.54
N CYS A 24 -3.10 -12.47 4.82
CA CYS A 24 -2.72 -11.07 4.98
C CYS A 24 -3.93 -10.11 4.91
N PRO A 25 -4.83 -10.23 3.92
CA PRO A 25 -5.97 -9.31 3.84
C PRO A 25 -6.91 -9.38 5.03
N SER A 26 -6.99 -10.53 5.71
CA SER A 26 -7.88 -10.70 6.85
C SER A 26 -7.20 -10.48 8.20
N SER A 27 -5.88 -10.32 8.22
CA SER A 27 -5.13 -10.16 9.46
C SER A 27 -5.11 -8.71 9.93
N SER A 28 -6.00 -8.38 10.84
CA SER A 28 -6.03 -7.07 11.47
C SER A 28 -4.74 -6.76 12.23
N PHE A 29 -4.15 -7.77 12.85
CA PHE A 29 -2.89 -7.63 13.55
C PHE A 29 -1.76 -7.23 12.60
N LEU A 30 -1.63 -7.94 11.48
CA LEU A 30 -0.60 -7.63 10.49
C LEU A 30 -0.84 -6.25 9.88
N ALA A 31 -2.07 -5.91 9.56
CA ALA A 31 -2.41 -4.60 9.02
C ALA A 31 -1.99 -3.47 9.96
N ARG A 32 -2.26 -3.63 11.27
CA ARG A 32 -1.82 -2.65 12.26
C ARG A 32 -0.31 -2.54 12.35
N ARG A 33 0.38 -3.68 12.26
CA ARG A 33 1.85 -3.70 12.29
C ARG A 33 2.43 -2.98 11.08
N MET A 34 1.86 -3.19 9.93
CA MET A 34 2.31 -2.54 8.70
C MET A 34 2.09 -1.02 8.77
N ALA A 35 0.93 -0.60 9.23
CA ALA A 35 0.65 0.82 9.40
C ALA A 35 1.57 1.46 10.44
N ALA A 36 1.81 0.77 11.56
CA ALA A 36 2.71 1.26 12.60
C ALA A 36 4.14 1.45 12.08
N ALA A 37 4.58 0.60 11.16
CA ALA A 37 5.91 0.68 10.58
C ALA A 37 6.10 1.93 9.70
N VAL A 38 5.02 2.52 9.20
CA VAL A 38 5.08 3.77 8.46
C VAL A 38 5.59 4.91 9.35
N GLY A 39 5.23 4.87 10.61
CA GLY A 39 5.60 5.92 11.56
C GLY A 39 4.73 7.17 11.41
N SER A 40 5.19 8.27 11.95
CA SER A 40 4.45 9.52 11.88
C SER A 40 4.54 10.12 10.48
N VAL A 41 3.44 10.69 10.03
CA VAL A 41 3.37 11.38 8.75
C VAL A 41 2.89 12.80 8.97
N GLY A 42 3.31 13.70 8.10
CA GLY A 42 2.97 15.12 8.17
C GLY A 42 2.29 15.60 6.90
N GLU A 43 1.89 16.85 6.95
CA GLU A 43 1.21 17.48 5.83
C GLU A 43 2.08 17.44 4.58
N GLY A 44 1.49 17.02 3.48
CA GLY A 44 2.18 16.91 2.20
C GLY A 44 2.93 15.60 2.01
N ASP A 45 3.02 14.75 3.03
CA ASP A 45 3.62 13.43 2.87
C ASP A 45 2.71 12.54 2.01
N VAL A 46 3.34 11.57 1.36
CA VAL A 46 2.64 10.60 0.51
C VAL A 46 2.92 9.19 1.02
N ILE A 47 1.87 8.42 1.18
CA ILE A 47 1.96 6.98 1.49
C ILE A 47 1.41 6.25 0.27
N VAL A 48 2.08 5.17 -0.12
CA VAL A 48 1.64 4.34 -1.25
C VAL A 48 1.40 2.93 -0.75
N GLU A 49 0.24 2.40 -1.06
CA GLU A 49 -0.09 0.99 -0.81
C GLU A 49 -0.19 0.27 -2.15
N LEU A 50 0.59 -0.81 -2.30
CA LEU A 50 0.59 -1.64 -3.50
C LEU A 50 -0.16 -2.93 -3.22
N GLY A 51 -1.12 -3.27 -4.09
CA GLY A 51 -1.92 -4.47 -3.92
C GLY A 51 -2.90 -4.36 -2.76
N ALA A 52 -3.68 -3.29 -2.73
CA ALA A 52 -4.56 -2.99 -1.61
C ALA A 52 -5.65 -4.05 -1.37
N GLY A 53 -6.02 -4.80 -2.41
CA GLY A 53 -6.99 -5.87 -2.30
C GLY A 53 -8.34 -5.40 -1.79
N THR A 54 -8.84 -6.01 -0.73
CA THR A 54 -10.12 -5.64 -0.13
C THR A 54 -10.03 -4.47 0.84
N GLY A 55 -8.80 -3.99 1.13
CA GLY A 55 -8.62 -2.80 1.95
C GLY A 55 -8.31 -3.05 3.42
N ALA A 56 -7.82 -4.25 3.77
CA ALA A 56 -7.49 -4.56 5.17
C ALA A 56 -6.41 -3.62 5.72
N VAL A 57 -5.32 -3.44 4.96
CA VAL A 57 -4.25 -2.52 5.35
C VAL A 57 -4.68 -1.08 5.10
N THR A 58 -5.41 -0.84 4.02
CA THR A 58 -5.95 0.48 3.68
C THR A 58 -6.74 1.06 4.85
N SER A 59 -7.55 0.23 5.51
CA SER A 59 -8.38 0.66 6.65
C SER A 59 -7.54 1.18 7.83
N LYS A 60 -6.27 0.78 7.90
CA LYS A 60 -5.35 1.26 8.94
C LYS A 60 -4.51 2.44 8.45
N LEU A 61 -4.23 2.52 7.15
CA LEU A 61 -3.47 3.61 6.58
C LEU A 61 -4.29 4.89 6.41
N CYS A 62 -5.58 4.76 6.10
CA CYS A 62 -6.43 5.93 5.91
C CYS A 62 -6.48 6.86 7.12
N PRO A 63 -6.75 6.37 8.36
CA PRO A 63 -6.74 7.26 9.51
C PRO A 63 -5.37 7.84 9.80
N LEU A 64 -4.32 7.08 9.55
CA LEU A 64 -2.95 7.56 9.72
C LEU A 64 -2.66 8.73 8.78
N ALA A 65 -2.99 8.57 7.51
CA ALA A 65 -2.79 9.60 6.49
C ALA A 65 -3.63 10.84 6.82
N ALA A 66 -4.91 10.65 7.10
CA ALA A 66 -5.82 11.75 7.40
C ALA A 66 -5.38 12.53 8.64
N GLY A 67 -4.95 11.82 9.70
CA GLY A 67 -4.51 12.45 10.93
C GLY A 67 -3.26 13.31 10.76
N GLY A 68 -2.41 12.98 9.80
CA GLY A 68 -1.19 13.73 9.52
C GLY A 68 -1.28 14.72 8.37
N GLY A 69 -2.39 14.73 7.64
CA GLY A 69 -2.51 15.55 6.44
C GLY A 69 -1.74 14.99 5.25
N ALA A 70 -1.51 13.68 5.24
CA ALA A 70 -0.80 12.99 4.16
C ALA A 70 -1.78 12.46 3.12
N LYS A 71 -1.27 12.25 1.92
CA LYS A 71 -2.03 11.67 0.82
C LYS A 71 -1.76 10.16 0.77
N LEU A 72 -2.80 9.36 0.58
CA LEU A 72 -2.68 7.91 0.45
C LEU A 72 -3.05 7.49 -0.97
N TYR A 73 -2.12 6.83 -1.65
CA TYR A 73 -2.37 6.16 -2.91
C TYR A 73 -2.60 4.67 -2.66
N CYS A 74 -3.63 4.11 -3.26
CA CYS A 74 -3.91 2.68 -3.23
C CYS A 74 -3.86 2.16 -4.65
N VAL A 75 -2.84 1.39 -4.97
CA VAL A 75 -2.67 0.83 -6.31
C VAL A 75 -3.17 -0.60 -6.29
N GLU A 76 -4.17 -0.88 -7.13
CA GLU A 76 -4.79 -2.20 -7.23
C GLU A 76 -5.02 -2.56 -8.69
N PHE A 77 -4.47 -3.70 -9.11
CA PHE A 77 -4.55 -4.13 -10.49
C PHE A 77 -5.95 -4.63 -10.89
N ASP A 78 -6.66 -5.25 -9.95
CA ASP A 78 -8.00 -5.79 -10.22
C ASP A 78 -9.03 -4.67 -10.23
N GLY A 79 -9.76 -4.54 -11.35
CA GLY A 79 -10.73 -3.46 -11.52
C GLY A 79 -11.91 -3.52 -10.56
N ALA A 80 -12.38 -4.75 -10.23
CA ALA A 80 -13.51 -4.90 -9.30
C ALA A 80 -13.09 -4.51 -7.88
N LEU A 81 -11.89 -4.93 -7.46
CA LEU A 81 -11.35 -4.56 -6.15
C LEU A 81 -11.10 -3.05 -6.07
N SER A 82 -10.62 -2.44 -7.15
CA SER A 82 -10.40 -1.00 -7.20
C SER A 82 -11.69 -0.22 -6.94
N ARG A 83 -12.81 -0.68 -7.51
CA ARG A 83 -14.10 -0.02 -7.29
C ARG A 83 -14.56 -0.15 -5.84
N ILE A 84 -14.33 -1.31 -5.24
CA ILE A 84 -14.65 -1.52 -3.83
C ILE A 84 -13.84 -0.57 -2.96
N LEU A 85 -12.55 -0.42 -3.27
CA LEU A 85 -11.67 0.49 -2.54
C LEU A 85 -12.12 1.95 -2.67
N GLU A 86 -12.49 2.37 -3.88
CA GLU A 86 -13.01 3.73 -4.10
C GLU A 86 -14.25 4.01 -3.27
N ASP A 87 -15.16 3.04 -3.21
CA ASP A 87 -16.39 3.19 -2.43
C ASP A 87 -16.13 3.22 -0.93
N ARG A 88 -15.22 2.38 -0.46
CA ARG A 88 -14.92 2.28 0.98
C ARG A 88 -14.02 3.40 1.48
N PHE A 89 -13.12 3.89 0.66
CA PHE A 89 -12.10 4.86 1.06
C PHE A 89 -12.07 6.03 0.10
N PRO A 90 -13.11 6.86 0.11
CA PRO A 90 -13.19 7.99 -0.85
C PRO A 90 -12.10 9.04 -0.65
N GLU A 91 -11.47 9.07 0.51
CA GLU A 91 -10.37 9.99 0.79
C GLU A 91 -9.03 9.53 0.23
N ALA A 92 -8.92 8.25 -0.17
CA ALA A 92 -7.69 7.72 -0.77
C ALA A 92 -7.71 7.93 -2.29
N VAL A 93 -6.52 8.03 -2.87
CA VAL A 93 -6.38 8.06 -4.34
C VAL A 93 -6.23 6.61 -4.81
N VAL A 94 -7.32 6.03 -5.29
CA VAL A 94 -7.31 4.65 -5.78
C VAL A 94 -6.93 4.65 -7.25
N VAL A 95 -5.91 3.87 -7.59
CA VAL A 95 -5.41 3.75 -8.97
C VAL A 95 -5.52 2.30 -9.42
N ASN A 96 -6.32 2.06 -10.45
CA ASN A 96 -6.47 0.74 -11.04
C ASN A 96 -5.34 0.53 -12.07
N ASP A 97 -4.21 0.05 -11.61
CA ASP A 97 -3.03 -0.12 -12.44
C ASP A 97 -2.11 -1.16 -11.82
N SER A 98 -1.11 -1.56 -12.59
CA SER A 98 -0.04 -2.44 -12.09
C SER A 98 0.91 -1.66 -11.20
N ALA A 99 1.40 -2.32 -10.14
CA ALA A 99 2.43 -1.78 -9.28
C ALA A 99 3.73 -1.46 -10.04
N GLU A 100 3.94 -2.10 -11.19
CA GLU A 100 5.09 -1.83 -12.05
C GLU A 100 5.11 -0.38 -12.55
N ASN A 101 3.96 0.26 -12.61
CA ASN A 101 3.82 1.62 -13.11
C ASN A 101 3.89 2.67 -12.00
N ILE A 102 4.47 2.32 -10.86
CA ILE A 102 4.52 3.20 -9.69
C ILE A 102 5.17 4.56 -10.00
N GLU A 103 6.24 4.58 -10.78
CA GLU A 103 6.90 5.83 -11.14
C GLU A 103 5.97 6.75 -11.94
N LYS A 104 5.24 6.17 -12.87
CA LYS A 104 4.26 6.91 -13.69
C LYS A 104 3.09 7.40 -12.82
N ILE A 105 2.61 6.54 -11.92
CA ILE A 105 1.49 6.87 -11.03
C ILE A 105 1.86 8.06 -10.15
N LEU A 106 3.09 8.11 -9.66
CA LEU A 106 3.56 9.16 -8.75
C LEU A 106 4.27 10.32 -9.46
N ALA A 107 4.21 10.39 -10.78
CA ALA A 107 4.95 11.40 -11.56
C ALA A 107 4.63 12.84 -11.14
N GLY A 108 3.40 13.10 -10.67
CA GLY A 108 3.00 14.43 -10.21
C GLY A 108 3.38 14.75 -8.77
N GLU A 109 3.97 13.78 -8.05
CA GLU A 109 4.33 13.97 -6.65
C GLU A 109 5.82 14.24 -6.50
N ASP A 110 6.18 14.95 -5.43
CA ASP A 110 7.58 15.13 -5.06
C ASP A 110 8.09 13.83 -4.44
N SER A 111 9.08 13.21 -5.06
CA SER A 111 9.64 11.94 -4.59
C SER A 111 10.18 12.04 -3.16
N LYS A 112 10.62 13.22 -2.74
CA LYS A 112 11.10 13.45 -1.37
C LYS A 112 9.99 13.39 -0.34
N ARG A 113 8.74 13.52 -0.78
CA ARG A 113 7.57 13.47 0.10
C ARG A 113 6.97 12.07 0.22
N VAL A 114 7.45 11.11 -0.57
CA VAL A 114 6.98 9.73 -0.45
C VAL A 114 7.58 9.13 0.82
N LYS A 115 6.78 9.08 1.86
CA LYS A 115 7.18 8.65 3.19
C LYS A 115 7.35 7.15 3.28
N ALA A 116 6.47 6.42 2.67
CA ALA A 116 6.48 4.95 2.75
C ALA A 116 5.77 4.33 1.57
N ILE A 117 6.23 3.14 1.20
CA ILE A 117 5.57 2.26 0.24
C ILE A 117 5.27 0.96 0.99
N VAL A 118 3.99 0.65 1.13
CA VAL A 118 3.51 -0.55 1.82
C VAL A 118 2.99 -1.51 0.77
N SER A 119 3.54 -2.70 0.70
CA SER A 119 3.14 -3.67 -0.31
C SER A 119 2.49 -4.89 0.31
N CYS A 120 1.32 -5.26 -0.18
CA CYS A 120 0.62 -6.51 0.14
C CYS A 120 0.67 -7.48 -1.03
N LEU A 121 1.50 -7.23 -2.02
CA LEU A 121 1.63 -8.10 -3.18
C LEU A 121 2.34 -9.39 -2.81
N PRO A 122 1.85 -10.55 -3.28
CA PRO A 122 2.61 -11.79 -3.16
C PRO A 122 3.89 -11.68 -3.99
N LEU A 123 5.04 -11.97 -3.38
CA LEU A 123 6.33 -11.83 -4.06
C LEU A 123 6.44 -12.73 -5.28
N VAL A 124 5.80 -13.90 -5.23
CA VAL A 124 5.85 -14.87 -6.32
C VAL A 124 5.10 -14.42 -7.56
N SER A 125 4.23 -13.43 -7.44
CA SER A 125 3.48 -12.93 -8.59
C SER A 125 4.10 -11.70 -9.22
N LEU A 126 5.26 -11.26 -8.74
CA LEU A 126 5.97 -10.14 -9.36
C LEU A 126 6.68 -10.62 -10.63
N PRO A 127 6.38 -10.01 -11.78
CA PRO A 127 7.01 -10.43 -13.03
C PRO A 127 8.51 -10.16 -13.04
N GLY A 128 9.26 -10.95 -13.81
CA GLY A 128 10.68 -10.75 -14.01
C GLY A 128 11.55 -11.16 -12.83
N LYS A 129 11.02 -11.93 -11.90
CA LYS A 129 11.75 -12.36 -10.69
C LYS A 129 12.09 -13.83 -10.67
#